data_dbca72fc881078e5e41356810ab39a04
#
_entry.id   dbca72fc881078e5e41356810ab39a04
#
_cell.length_a   1.000
_cell.length_b   1.000
_cell.length_c   1.000
_cell.angle_alpha   90.00
_cell.angle_beta   90.00
_cell.angle_gamma   90.00
#
_symmetry.space_group_name_H-M   'P 1'
#
loop_
_entity.id
_entity.type
_entity.pdbx_description
1 polymer ?
#
loop_
_entity_poly.entity_id
_entity_poly.type
_entity_poly.pdbx_seq_one_letter_code
_entity_poly.pdbx_strand_id
1 'polypeptide(L)'
;MAATPAREVTDAQLIARCIVGDDRHAFAELVKRHQSGVRACLRKLTAGNHALADDLAQDTFVLAWRNLKSFRQEARFSTWLYRIATNCWLAQARKRREELLGDRDAELGEDAEEAPGSAHAADPARASTMKIDLERAMARLSDAERAAIVQCYHNDLSHEEAAYVLGWPVGTVKTHILRGKQKLKAALAAWAPSETAR
;
A
#
# COMPACT_ATOMS: atom_id res chain seq x y z
N MET A 1 -17.71 -10.99 42.19
CA MET A 1 -16.40 -10.39 41.89
C MET A 1 -16.34 -10.17 40.39
N ALA A 2 -16.51 -8.92 39.95
CA ALA A 2 -16.44 -8.56 38.53
C ALA A 2 -14.96 -8.55 38.11
N ALA A 3 -14.60 -9.36 37.14
CA ALA A 3 -13.26 -9.36 36.54
C ALA A 3 -13.04 -8.00 35.87
N THR A 4 -12.09 -7.21 36.35
CA THR A 4 -11.63 -5.99 35.74
C THR A 4 -11.12 -6.34 34.32
N PRO A 5 -11.63 -5.73 33.24
CA PRO A 5 -11.13 -6.04 31.91
C PRO A 5 -9.64 -5.72 31.87
N ALA A 6 -8.85 -6.70 31.49
CA ALA A 6 -7.41 -6.52 31.29
C ALA A 6 -7.19 -5.34 30.37
N ARG A 7 -6.57 -4.27 30.87
CA ARG A 7 -6.30 -3.03 30.12
C ARG A 7 -5.44 -3.40 28.92
N GLU A 8 -6.01 -3.32 27.75
CA GLU A 8 -5.34 -3.67 26.49
C GLU A 8 -4.05 -2.84 26.37
N VAL A 9 -2.91 -3.51 26.21
CA VAL A 9 -1.62 -2.85 26.10
C VAL A 9 -1.61 -2.03 24.80
N THR A 10 -1.34 -0.73 24.89
CA THR A 10 -1.33 0.17 23.74
C THR A 10 -0.07 0.00 22.88
N ASP A 11 -0.14 0.40 21.60
CA ASP A 11 1.04 0.41 20.72
C ASP A 11 2.19 1.26 21.30
N ALA A 12 1.88 2.39 21.92
CA ALA A 12 2.87 3.25 22.59
C ALA A 12 3.62 2.50 23.70
N GLN A 13 2.91 1.68 24.50
CA GLN A 13 3.54 0.87 25.55
C GLN A 13 4.40 -0.25 24.96
N LEU A 14 3.95 -0.90 23.88
CA LEU A 14 4.74 -1.92 23.19
C LEU A 14 6.01 -1.32 22.57
N ILE A 15 5.89 -0.17 21.90
CA ILE A 15 7.02 0.55 21.33
C ILE A 15 8.03 0.95 22.41
N ALA A 16 7.58 1.47 23.56
CA ALA A 16 8.46 1.81 24.66
C ALA A 16 9.25 0.59 25.16
N ARG A 17 8.60 -0.58 25.31
CA ARG A 17 9.25 -1.83 25.69
C ARG A 17 10.30 -2.28 24.66
N CYS A 18 9.99 -2.13 23.37
CA CYS A 18 10.95 -2.44 22.31
C CYS A 18 12.18 -1.53 22.36
N ILE A 19 11.99 -0.21 22.59
CA ILE A 19 13.08 0.76 22.55
C ILE A 19 13.99 0.63 23.76
N VAL A 20 13.43 0.42 24.97
CA VAL A 20 14.17 0.38 26.24
C VAL A 20 14.80 -1.00 26.48
N GLY A 21 14.07 -2.06 26.22
CA GLY A 21 14.43 -3.42 26.59
C GLY A 21 14.76 -4.36 25.42
N ASP A 22 14.80 -3.86 24.19
CA ASP A 22 14.95 -4.70 22.97
C ASP A 22 13.94 -5.87 22.95
N ASP A 23 12.71 -5.62 23.47
CA ASP A 23 11.68 -6.62 23.70
C ASP A 23 11.07 -7.11 22.38
N ARG A 24 11.58 -8.24 21.90
CA ARG A 24 11.12 -8.88 20.66
C ARG A 24 9.69 -9.38 20.76
N HIS A 25 9.20 -9.74 21.94
CA HIS A 25 7.81 -10.18 22.13
C HIS A 25 6.84 -9.01 22.01
N ALA A 26 7.21 -7.83 22.53
CA ALA A 26 6.44 -6.61 22.32
C ALA A 26 6.38 -6.24 20.84
N PHE A 27 7.48 -6.40 20.09
CA PHE A 27 7.47 -6.16 18.65
C PHE A 27 6.64 -7.18 17.88
N ALA A 28 6.70 -8.47 18.25
CA ALA A 28 5.86 -9.51 17.64
C ALA A 28 4.36 -9.19 17.79
N GLU A 29 3.96 -8.61 18.91
CA GLU A 29 2.58 -8.17 19.11
C GLU A 29 2.23 -6.97 18.20
N LEU A 30 3.15 -6.01 18.00
CA LEU A 30 2.97 -4.92 17.01
C LEU A 30 2.83 -5.48 15.60
N VAL A 31 3.67 -6.43 15.21
CA VAL A 31 3.57 -7.11 13.90
C VAL A 31 2.20 -7.77 13.75
N LYS A 32 1.75 -8.53 14.75
CA LYS A 32 0.46 -9.21 14.72
C LYS A 32 -0.71 -8.25 14.52
N ARG A 33 -0.69 -7.07 15.15
CA ARG A 33 -1.72 -6.04 15.04
C ARG A 33 -1.75 -5.37 13.68
N HIS A 34 -0.58 -5.09 13.11
CA HIS A 34 -0.46 -4.24 11.93
C HIS A 34 -0.22 -4.98 10.62
N GLN A 35 0.14 -6.28 10.65
CA GLN A 35 0.50 -7.03 9.43
C GLN A 35 -0.61 -7.10 8.38
N SER A 36 -1.88 -7.20 8.80
CA SER A 36 -3.01 -7.25 7.88
C SER A 36 -3.16 -5.95 7.09
N GLY A 37 -3.04 -4.80 7.76
CA GLY A 37 -3.11 -3.48 7.13
C GLY A 37 -1.93 -3.23 6.18
N VAL A 38 -0.71 -3.56 6.60
CA VAL A 38 0.49 -3.43 5.77
C VAL A 38 0.39 -4.30 4.51
N ARG A 39 0.00 -5.58 4.66
CA ARG A 39 -0.20 -6.47 3.50
C ARG A 39 -1.31 -5.97 2.58
N ALA A 40 -2.43 -5.52 3.12
CA ALA A 40 -3.53 -4.98 2.32
C ALA A 40 -3.09 -3.75 1.52
N CYS A 41 -2.36 -2.82 2.13
CA CYS A 41 -1.75 -1.67 1.46
C CYS A 41 -0.85 -2.13 0.31
N LEU A 42 0.11 -3.03 0.58
CA LEU A 42 1.06 -3.51 -0.41
C LEU A 42 0.40 -4.28 -1.55
N ARG A 43 -0.63 -5.08 -1.29
CA ARG A 43 -1.42 -5.76 -2.35
C ARG A 43 -2.06 -4.77 -3.32
N LYS A 44 -2.50 -3.61 -2.83
CA LYS A 44 -3.03 -2.54 -3.71
C LYS A 44 -1.91 -1.83 -4.47
N LEU A 45 -0.77 -1.57 -3.82
CA LEU A 45 0.39 -0.95 -4.46
C LEU A 45 0.99 -1.84 -5.55
N THR A 46 1.02 -3.15 -5.36
CA THR A 46 1.54 -4.14 -6.33
C THR A 46 0.51 -4.57 -7.38
N ALA A 47 -0.68 -3.92 -7.41
CA ALA A 47 -1.77 -4.24 -8.34
C ALA A 47 -2.11 -5.74 -8.39
N GLY A 48 -2.16 -6.39 -7.21
CA GLY A 48 -2.54 -7.80 -7.07
C GLY A 48 -1.39 -8.81 -7.12
N ASN A 49 -0.14 -8.38 -7.29
CA ASN A 49 0.99 -9.29 -7.15
C ASN A 49 1.19 -9.66 -5.68
N HIS A 50 0.54 -10.75 -5.25
CA HIS A 50 0.50 -11.18 -3.85
C HIS A 50 1.87 -11.62 -3.33
N ALA A 51 2.68 -12.32 -4.14
CA ALA A 51 4.01 -12.77 -3.75
C ALA A 51 4.90 -11.57 -3.42
N LEU A 52 4.99 -10.61 -4.34
CA LEU A 52 5.76 -9.37 -4.11
C LEU A 52 5.22 -8.58 -2.90
N ALA A 53 3.90 -8.52 -2.69
CA ALA A 53 3.32 -7.83 -1.55
C ALA A 53 3.71 -8.48 -0.21
N ASP A 54 3.78 -9.80 -0.16
CA ASP A 54 4.17 -10.53 1.05
C ASP A 54 5.68 -10.38 1.35
N ASP A 55 6.54 -10.38 0.33
CA ASP A 55 7.97 -10.11 0.47
C ASP A 55 8.22 -8.68 0.99
N LEU A 56 7.59 -7.68 0.37
CA LEU A 56 7.69 -6.28 0.80
C LEU A 56 7.11 -6.06 2.21
N ALA A 57 6.11 -6.85 2.63
CA ALA A 57 5.60 -6.77 3.99
C ALA A 57 6.62 -7.28 5.02
N GLN A 58 7.36 -8.34 4.71
CA GLN A 58 8.45 -8.82 5.55
C GLN A 58 9.55 -7.76 5.66
N ASP A 59 10.00 -7.22 4.54
CA ASP A 59 11.01 -6.15 4.51
C ASP A 59 10.56 -4.92 5.32
N THR A 60 9.27 -4.56 5.21
CA THR A 60 8.67 -3.45 5.98
C THR A 60 8.86 -3.66 7.46
N PHE A 61 8.56 -4.84 8.01
CA PHE A 61 8.70 -5.09 9.46
C PHE A 61 10.15 -5.24 9.90
N VAL A 62 11.03 -5.77 9.05
CA VAL A 62 12.48 -5.79 9.32
C VAL A 62 13.03 -4.36 9.42
N LEU A 63 12.65 -3.49 8.47
CA LEU A 63 13.04 -2.09 8.50
C LEU A 63 12.39 -1.32 9.65
N ALA A 64 11.12 -1.62 9.97
CA ALA A 64 10.44 -1.03 11.12
C ALA A 64 11.16 -1.38 12.43
N TRP A 65 11.57 -2.62 12.64
CA TRP A 65 12.36 -3.02 13.80
C TRP A 65 13.67 -2.23 13.90
N ARG A 66 14.44 -2.19 12.80
CA ARG A 66 15.74 -1.49 12.73
C ARG A 66 15.62 0.00 13.01
N ASN A 67 14.52 0.62 12.55
CA ASN A 67 14.31 2.06 12.64
C ASN A 67 13.35 2.48 13.78
N LEU A 68 12.92 1.55 14.65
CA LEU A 68 11.91 1.83 15.66
C LEU A 68 12.31 2.96 16.62
N LYS A 69 13.62 3.06 16.92
CA LYS A 69 14.16 4.16 17.75
C LYS A 69 14.01 5.56 17.12
N SER A 70 13.81 5.65 15.80
CA SER A 70 13.56 6.90 15.08
C SER A 70 12.09 7.31 15.05
N PHE A 71 11.18 6.45 15.51
CA PHE A 71 9.75 6.75 15.55
C PHE A 71 9.44 7.77 16.65
N ARG A 72 9.12 9.01 16.25
CA ARG A 72 8.91 10.16 17.15
C ARG A 72 7.47 10.34 17.62
N GLN A 73 6.55 9.44 17.27
CA GLN A 73 5.12 9.54 17.60
C GLN A 73 4.42 10.81 17.04
N GLU A 74 4.98 11.44 16.03
CA GLU A 74 4.38 12.59 15.31
C GLU A 74 3.18 12.16 14.43
N ALA A 75 3.07 10.87 14.15
CA ALA A 75 1.98 10.24 13.42
C ALA A 75 1.58 8.93 14.12
N ARG A 76 0.45 8.36 13.70
CA ARG A 76 0.07 7.01 14.16
C ARG A 76 1.13 5.99 13.74
N PHE A 77 1.33 4.95 14.54
CA PHE A 77 2.29 3.90 14.21
C PHE A 77 1.97 3.21 12.88
N SER A 78 0.68 3.00 12.57
CA SER A 78 0.23 2.50 11.26
C SER A 78 0.64 3.42 10.09
N THR A 79 0.51 4.73 10.23
CA THR A 79 0.91 5.71 9.22
C THR A 79 2.43 5.67 8.99
N TRP A 80 3.21 5.53 10.06
CA TRP A 80 4.66 5.36 9.95
C TRP A 80 5.04 4.04 9.25
N LEU A 81 4.34 2.93 9.55
CA LEU A 81 4.52 1.66 8.85
C LEU A 81 4.17 1.77 7.35
N TYR A 82 3.09 2.49 7.01
CA TYR A 82 2.73 2.73 5.60
C TYR A 82 3.81 3.52 4.85
N ARG A 83 4.48 4.46 5.52
CA ARG A 83 5.63 5.17 4.93
C ARG A 83 6.77 4.20 4.61
N ILE A 84 7.12 3.30 5.52
CA ILE A 84 8.16 2.28 5.27
C ILE A 84 7.74 1.36 4.13
N ALA A 85 6.51 0.83 4.17
CA ALA A 85 5.97 -0.07 3.15
C ALA A 85 5.97 0.57 1.75
N THR A 86 5.53 1.83 1.66
CA THR A 86 5.50 2.56 0.39
C THR A 86 6.91 2.82 -0.14
N ASN A 87 7.87 3.13 0.74
CA ASN A 87 9.27 3.30 0.34
C ASN A 87 9.90 2.00 -0.16
N CYS A 88 9.62 0.86 0.49
CA CYS A 88 10.05 -0.46 0.01
C CYS A 88 9.50 -0.73 -1.40
N TRP A 89 8.20 -0.49 -1.61
CA TRP A 89 7.59 -0.68 -2.92
C TRP A 89 8.13 0.27 -3.98
N LEU A 90 8.32 1.57 -3.70
CA LEU A 90 8.90 2.53 -4.64
C LEU A 90 10.35 2.19 -5.00
N ALA A 91 11.13 1.71 -4.04
CA ALA A 91 12.49 1.25 -4.30
C ALA A 91 12.52 0.04 -5.24
N GLN A 92 11.62 -0.92 -5.02
CA GLN A 92 11.47 -2.09 -5.87
C GLN A 92 10.99 -1.73 -7.28
N ALA A 93 10.02 -0.81 -7.40
CA ALA A 93 9.52 -0.34 -8.69
C ALA A 93 10.62 0.40 -9.49
N ARG A 94 11.48 1.16 -8.79
CA ARG A 94 12.63 1.83 -9.40
C ARG A 94 13.67 0.83 -9.90
N LYS A 95 14.04 -0.15 -9.06
CA LYS A 95 14.98 -1.20 -9.42
C LYS A 95 14.52 -1.98 -10.67
N ARG A 96 13.26 -2.38 -10.70
CA ARG A 96 12.67 -3.06 -11.86
C ARG A 96 12.72 -2.22 -13.14
N ARG A 97 12.50 -0.91 -13.03
CA ARG A 97 12.60 0.00 -14.18
C ARG A 97 14.04 0.12 -14.66
N GLU A 98 15.02 0.22 -13.76
CA GLU A 98 16.45 0.25 -14.08
C GLU A 98 16.90 -1.04 -14.77
N GLU A 99 16.46 -2.20 -14.30
CA GLU A 99 16.71 -3.50 -14.93
C GLU A 99 16.13 -3.57 -16.34
N LEU A 100 14.89 -3.12 -16.55
CA LEU A 100 14.27 -3.06 -17.87
C LEU A 100 14.92 -2.06 -18.84
N LEU A 101 15.55 -0.99 -18.33
CA LEU A 101 16.27 -0.02 -19.15
C LEU A 101 17.71 -0.48 -19.43
N GLY A 102 18.36 -1.20 -18.52
CA GLY A 102 19.68 -1.77 -18.71
C GLY A 102 19.73 -2.89 -19.78
N ASP A 103 18.62 -3.60 -19.96
CA ASP A 103 18.45 -4.58 -21.06
C ASP A 103 18.08 -3.94 -22.40
N ARG A 104 17.84 -2.62 -22.44
CA ARG A 104 17.37 -1.88 -23.62
C ARG A 104 18.44 -1.10 -24.37
N ASP A 105 19.72 -1.38 -24.20
CA ASP A 105 20.74 -0.98 -25.19
C ASP A 105 20.64 -1.80 -26.50
N ALA A 106 19.60 -2.65 -26.60
CA ALA A 106 19.16 -3.33 -27.81
C ALA A 106 17.63 -3.12 -27.98
N GLU A 107 17.28 -2.27 -28.97
CA GLU A 107 15.92 -2.09 -29.56
C GLU A 107 14.93 -1.14 -28.87
N LEU A 108 14.73 -0.01 -29.54
CA LEU A 108 13.61 0.91 -29.38
C LEU A 108 12.29 0.20 -29.77
N GLY A 109 11.39 0.06 -28.83
CA GLY A 109 10.03 -0.41 -29.04
C GLY A 109 9.15 0.04 -27.87
N GLU A 110 8.30 1.04 -28.17
CA GLU A 110 7.18 1.40 -27.30
C GLU A 110 6.17 0.27 -27.30
N ASP A 111 6.13 -0.55 -26.25
CA ASP A 111 4.97 -1.37 -25.93
C ASP A 111 4.93 -1.64 -24.43
N ALA A 112 3.86 -1.18 -23.81
CA ALA A 112 3.52 -1.48 -22.43
C ALA A 112 3.06 -2.94 -22.36
N GLU A 113 3.98 -3.87 -22.03
CA GLU A 113 3.61 -5.26 -21.86
C GLU A 113 2.76 -5.46 -20.61
N GLU A 114 1.61 -6.09 -20.87
CA GLU A 114 0.68 -6.59 -19.87
C GLU A 114 1.36 -7.66 -18.99
N ALA A 115 1.43 -7.38 -17.69
CA ALA A 115 1.80 -8.42 -16.73
C ALA A 115 0.69 -9.48 -16.66
N PRO A 116 1.01 -10.79 -16.79
CA PRO A 116 0.00 -11.85 -16.75
C PRO A 116 -0.61 -11.94 -15.35
N GLY A 117 -1.91 -11.65 -15.26
CA GLY A 117 -2.71 -11.85 -14.06
C GLY A 117 -2.92 -13.36 -13.83
N SER A 118 -2.43 -13.85 -12.70
CA SER A 118 -2.73 -15.20 -12.23
C SER A 118 -4.21 -15.29 -11.87
N ALA A 119 -4.96 -16.05 -12.65
CA ALA A 119 -6.34 -16.41 -12.38
C ALA A 119 -6.41 -17.47 -11.28
N HIS A 120 -7.17 -17.21 -10.22
CA HIS A 120 -7.75 -18.26 -9.40
C HIS A 120 -9.23 -17.98 -9.17
N ALA A 121 -10.01 -18.95 -9.55
CA ALA A 121 -11.46 -18.95 -9.54
C ALA A 121 -12.04 -19.15 -8.14
N ALA A 122 -13.09 -18.40 -7.83
CA ALA A 122 -14.22 -18.85 -7.01
C ALA A 122 -15.37 -17.85 -7.22
N ASP A 123 -16.48 -18.34 -7.68
CA ASP A 123 -17.74 -17.62 -7.84
C ASP A 123 -18.26 -17.18 -6.44
N PRO A 124 -18.68 -15.96 -6.29
CA PRO A 124 -19.79 -15.28 -6.95
C PRO A 124 -19.31 -14.31 -8.05
N ALA A 125 -19.68 -14.63 -9.26
CA ALA A 125 -19.10 -14.13 -10.50
C ALA A 125 -18.98 -12.60 -10.61
N ARG A 126 -19.87 -11.86 -10.03
CA ARG A 126 -19.90 -10.38 -10.19
C ARG A 126 -18.90 -9.64 -9.29
N ALA A 127 -18.75 -10.06 -8.04
CA ALA A 127 -17.79 -9.44 -7.09
C ALA A 127 -16.35 -9.80 -7.47
N SER A 128 -16.13 -11.01 -8.01
CA SER A 128 -14.84 -11.47 -8.52
C SER A 128 -14.42 -10.68 -9.77
N THR A 129 -15.34 -10.47 -10.71
CA THR A 129 -15.08 -9.69 -11.93
C THR A 129 -14.75 -8.23 -11.62
N MET A 130 -15.51 -7.59 -10.72
CA MET A 130 -15.24 -6.22 -10.30
C MET A 130 -13.87 -6.06 -9.62
N LYS A 131 -13.46 -7.04 -8.84
CA LYS A 131 -12.14 -7.05 -8.20
C LYS A 131 -11.01 -7.14 -9.23
N ILE A 132 -11.14 -8.04 -10.20
CA ILE A 132 -10.18 -8.22 -11.30
C ILE A 132 -10.10 -6.93 -12.13
N ASP A 133 -11.23 -6.33 -12.47
CA ASP A 133 -11.26 -5.11 -13.27
C ASP A 133 -10.67 -3.92 -12.49
N LEU A 134 -10.88 -3.85 -11.18
CA LEU A 134 -10.24 -2.85 -10.34
C LEU A 134 -8.72 -3.04 -10.28
N GLU A 135 -8.24 -4.27 -10.14
CA GLU A 135 -6.80 -4.59 -10.14
C GLU A 135 -6.16 -4.23 -11.49
N ARG A 136 -6.81 -4.54 -12.61
CA ARG A 136 -6.39 -4.13 -13.95
C ARG A 136 -6.39 -2.60 -14.13
N ALA A 137 -7.42 -1.92 -13.62
CA ALA A 137 -7.48 -0.46 -13.65
C ALA A 137 -6.38 0.18 -12.81
N MET A 138 -6.10 -0.38 -11.63
CA MET A 138 -4.99 0.04 -10.77
C MET A 138 -3.62 -0.19 -11.43
N ALA A 139 -3.45 -1.25 -12.21
CA ALA A 139 -2.21 -1.51 -12.94
C ALA A 139 -1.91 -0.46 -14.01
N ARG A 140 -2.94 0.21 -14.56
CA ARG A 140 -2.78 1.31 -15.56
C ARG A 140 -2.37 2.65 -14.94
N LEU A 141 -2.40 2.78 -13.63
CA LEU A 141 -1.94 3.99 -12.95
C LEU A 141 -0.42 4.04 -12.94
N SER A 142 0.16 5.25 -13.05
CA SER A 142 1.56 5.42 -12.71
C SER A 142 1.80 5.10 -11.23
N ASP A 143 3.03 4.77 -10.87
CA ASP A 143 3.37 4.47 -9.47
C ASP A 143 2.99 5.62 -8.53
N ALA A 144 3.19 6.87 -8.95
CA ALA A 144 2.83 8.04 -8.16
C ALA A 144 1.30 8.19 -7.98
N GLU A 145 0.52 7.98 -9.04
CA GLU A 145 -0.95 8.01 -8.98
C GLU A 145 -1.49 6.88 -8.09
N ARG A 146 -0.94 5.68 -8.25
CA ARG A 146 -1.32 4.51 -7.45
C ARG A 146 -0.99 4.72 -5.98
N ALA A 147 0.21 5.19 -5.66
CA ALA A 147 0.60 5.49 -4.30
C ALA A 147 -0.35 6.50 -3.65
N ALA A 148 -0.62 7.64 -4.31
CA ALA A 148 -1.50 8.67 -3.76
C ALA A 148 -2.94 8.15 -3.53
N ILE A 149 -3.49 7.38 -4.47
CA ILE A 149 -4.83 6.78 -4.33
C ILE A 149 -4.86 5.77 -3.20
N VAL A 150 -3.88 4.86 -3.10
CA VAL A 150 -3.85 3.85 -2.05
C VAL A 150 -3.77 4.50 -0.66
N GLN A 151 -2.94 5.52 -0.48
CA GLN A 151 -2.83 6.17 0.82
C GLN A 151 -4.14 6.86 1.24
N CYS A 152 -4.80 7.57 0.35
CA CYS A 152 -6.00 8.34 0.71
C CYS A 152 -7.29 7.53 0.72
N TYR A 153 -7.44 6.51 -0.16
CA TYR A 153 -8.72 5.79 -0.31
C TYR A 153 -8.71 4.37 0.22
N HIS A 154 -7.55 3.77 0.41
CA HIS A 154 -7.46 2.44 1.01
C HIS A 154 -7.00 2.49 2.47
N ASN A 155 -6.07 3.38 2.78
CA ASN A 155 -5.53 3.55 4.13
C ASN A 155 -6.25 4.68 4.91
N ASP A 156 -7.25 5.33 4.32
CA ASP A 156 -8.05 6.42 4.92
C ASP A 156 -7.20 7.56 5.50
N LEU A 157 -6.09 7.88 4.82
CA LEU A 157 -5.24 8.99 5.24
C LEU A 157 -5.73 10.33 4.67
N SER A 158 -5.63 11.39 5.47
CA SER A 158 -5.77 12.76 4.97
C SER A 158 -4.70 13.07 3.93
N HIS A 159 -4.88 14.13 3.14
CA HIS A 159 -3.88 14.53 2.15
C HIS A 159 -2.53 14.90 2.81
N GLU A 160 -2.57 15.43 4.02
CA GLU A 160 -1.40 15.79 4.82
C GLU A 160 -0.67 14.54 5.32
N GLU A 161 -1.40 13.54 5.83
CA GLU A 161 -0.83 12.25 6.25
C GLU A 161 -0.26 11.49 5.04
N ALA A 162 -0.97 11.50 3.90
CA ALA A 162 -0.47 10.91 2.66
C ALA A 162 0.79 11.63 2.15
N ALA A 163 0.86 12.96 2.27
CA ALA A 163 2.05 13.74 1.96
C ALA A 163 3.24 13.35 2.85
N TYR A 164 3.00 13.14 4.15
CA TYR A 164 4.00 12.62 5.08
C TYR A 164 4.48 11.21 4.69
N VAL A 165 3.55 10.30 4.36
CA VAL A 165 3.86 8.92 3.94
C VAL A 165 4.69 8.90 2.66
N LEU A 166 4.29 9.69 1.66
CA LEU A 166 4.91 9.73 0.33
C LEU A 166 6.17 10.60 0.26
N GLY A 167 6.38 11.48 1.24
CA GLY A 167 7.45 12.47 1.21
C GLY A 167 7.26 13.54 0.13
N TRP A 168 6.01 13.85 -0.24
CA TRP A 168 5.65 14.79 -1.30
C TRP A 168 4.90 16.01 -0.75
N PRO A 169 4.96 17.17 -1.46
CA PRO A 169 4.07 18.29 -1.15
C PRO A 169 2.59 17.88 -1.30
N VAL A 170 1.73 18.43 -0.42
CA VAL A 170 0.27 18.13 -0.44
C VAL A 170 -0.36 18.43 -1.81
N GLY A 171 0.08 19.51 -2.48
CA GLY A 171 -0.38 19.84 -3.83
C GLY A 171 -0.06 18.76 -4.86
N THR A 172 1.11 18.13 -4.76
CA THR A 172 1.53 17.00 -5.61
C THR A 172 0.62 15.79 -5.37
N VAL A 173 0.33 15.46 -4.10
CA VAL A 173 -0.59 14.37 -3.74
C VAL A 173 -1.97 14.61 -4.36
N LYS A 174 -2.55 15.82 -4.20
CA LYS A 174 -3.85 16.18 -4.78
C LYS A 174 -3.86 16.04 -6.31
N THR A 175 -2.78 16.45 -6.98
CA THR A 175 -2.67 16.32 -8.43
C THR A 175 -2.64 14.86 -8.88
N HIS A 176 -1.87 14.00 -8.21
CA HIS A 176 -1.82 12.56 -8.53
C HIS A 176 -3.14 11.87 -8.25
N ILE A 177 -3.83 12.23 -7.17
CA ILE A 177 -5.19 11.73 -6.88
C ILE A 177 -6.15 12.11 -8.01
N LEU A 178 -6.17 13.38 -8.44
CA LEU A 178 -7.07 13.82 -9.50
C LEU A 178 -6.84 13.05 -10.81
N ARG A 179 -5.58 12.94 -11.26
CA ARG A 179 -5.20 12.20 -12.47
C ARG A 179 -5.56 10.72 -12.37
N GLY A 180 -5.23 10.08 -11.25
CA GLY A 180 -5.52 8.68 -11.03
C GLY A 180 -7.02 8.40 -10.98
N LYS A 181 -7.83 9.25 -10.35
CA LYS A 181 -9.31 9.13 -10.37
C LYS A 181 -9.88 9.24 -11.77
N GLN A 182 -9.37 10.14 -12.62
CA GLN A 182 -9.79 10.26 -14.01
C GLN A 182 -9.52 8.98 -14.79
N LYS A 183 -8.32 8.40 -14.64
CA LYS A 183 -7.95 7.13 -15.28
C LYS A 183 -8.81 5.96 -14.79
N LEU A 184 -9.03 5.85 -13.48
CA LEU A 184 -9.90 4.82 -12.91
C LEU A 184 -11.35 4.95 -13.38
N LYS A 185 -11.89 6.18 -13.42
CA LYS A 185 -13.24 6.43 -13.93
C LYS A 185 -13.37 5.98 -15.39
N ALA A 186 -12.40 6.29 -16.24
CA ALA A 186 -12.39 5.85 -17.63
C ALA A 186 -12.28 4.33 -17.76
N ALA A 187 -11.39 3.69 -16.99
CA ALA A 187 -11.18 2.24 -17.02
C ALA A 187 -12.38 1.43 -16.48
N LEU A 188 -13.12 2.01 -15.54
CA LEU A 188 -14.28 1.37 -14.87
C LEU A 188 -15.63 1.91 -15.37
N ALA A 189 -15.68 2.57 -16.53
CA ALA A 189 -16.91 3.17 -17.06
C ALA A 189 -18.05 2.16 -17.23
N ALA A 190 -17.72 0.91 -17.56
CA ALA A 190 -18.73 -0.18 -17.67
C ALA A 190 -19.42 -0.54 -16.34
N TRP A 191 -18.85 -0.13 -15.20
CA TRP A 191 -19.40 -0.36 -13.87
C TRP A 191 -20.14 0.87 -13.28
N ALA A 192 -20.09 2.00 -13.99
CA ALA A 192 -20.86 3.17 -13.59
C ALA A 192 -22.36 2.81 -13.64
N PRO A 193 -23.15 3.17 -12.61
CA PRO A 193 -24.60 3.05 -12.71
C PRO A 193 -25.04 3.85 -13.94
N SER A 194 -25.77 3.20 -14.85
CA SER A 194 -26.38 3.90 -15.97
C SER A 194 -27.29 4.98 -15.41
N GLU A 195 -26.91 6.25 -15.61
CA GLU A 195 -27.81 7.38 -15.42
C GLU A 195 -28.90 7.30 -16.50
N THR A 196 -29.84 6.39 -16.31
CA THR A 196 -31.05 6.34 -17.14
C THR A 196 -32.23 6.14 -16.21
N ALA A 197 -32.80 7.24 -15.77
CA ALA A 197 -34.23 7.46 -15.59
C ALA A 197 -34.44 8.77 -14.83
N ARG A 198 -34.54 9.86 -15.55
CA ARG A 198 -35.42 10.97 -15.19
C ARG A 198 -35.95 11.59 -16.47
#